data_54c39819e216eed7b28c856a3db7f629
#
_entry.id   54c39819e216eed7b28c856a3db7f629
#
_cell.length_a   1.000
_cell.length_b   1.000
_cell.length_c   1.000
_cell.angle_alpha   90.00
_cell.angle_beta   90.00
_cell.angle_gamma   90.00
#
_symmetry.space_group_name_H-M   'P 1'
#
loop_
_entity.id
_entity.type
_entity.pdbx_description
1 polymer ?
#
loop_
_entity_poly.entity_id
_entity_poly.type
_entity_poly.pdbx_seq_one_letter_code
_entity_poly.pdbx_strand_id
1 'polypeptide(L)'
;MTTLTREKIVDGIADPTNEKSIVKPYVLSHGTMECYSLKESRKFYEEFLGLECVRHAKPAMVVRCGLKFHIVAVEVGGAVHPQNVLNHWGLDVGSKEEVDRVHKEAIAHKEKYKIRQVLPVVMQHGVYSFYLEDLDHNWWEIQHYPGFQNEDLFDFGDRFSMDDGAEVGELKELNIKSTA
;
A
#
# COMPACT_ATOMS: atom_id res chain seq x y z
N MET A 1 -18.26 26.10 14.38
CA MET A 1 -17.70 25.02 13.56
C MET A 1 -16.61 25.61 12.70
N THR A 2 -15.36 25.23 12.90
CA THR A 2 -14.27 25.68 12.03
C THR A 2 -14.43 24.94 10.73
N THR A 3 -14.72 25.64 9.65
CA THR A 3 -14.76 25.05 8.32
C THR A 3 -13.37 24.51 8.03
N LEU A 4 -13.25 23.18 7.90
CA LEU A 4 -12.01 22.54 7.45
C LEU A 4 -11.81 23.00 6.01
N THR A 5 -10.86 23.88 5.80
CA THR A 5 -10.44 24.24 4.45
C THR A 5 -9.55 23.14 3.91
N ARG A 6 -9.56 22.92 2.60
CA ARG A 6 -8.74 21.91 1.91
C ARG A 6 -7.25 21.99 2.30
N GLU A 7 -6.74 23.16 2.59
CA GLU A 7 -5.38 23.42 3.07
C GLU A 7 -5.09 22.87 4.48
N LYS A 8 -6.13 22.62 5.28
CA LYS A 8 -6.02 22.01 6.62
C LYS A 8 -6.26 20.51 6.63
N ILE A 9 -6.74 19.97 5.52
CA ILE A 9 -6.96 18.56 5.34
C ILE A 9 -5.78 18.08 4.50
N VAL A 10 -4.71 17.82 5.18
CA VAL A 10 -3.52 17.21 4.56
C VAL A 10 -3.98 16.01 3.78
N ASP A 11 -3.80 16.03 2.48
CA ASP A 11 -3.91 14.96 1.50
C ASP A 11 -4.91 13.81 1.74
N GLY A 12 -5.62 13.40 0.73
CA GLY A 12 -6.51 12.26 0.75
C GLY A 12 -8.00 12.59 0.92
N ILE A 13 -8.38 13.86 0.88
CA ILE A 13 -9.79 14.25 0.70
C ILE A 13 -9.94 14.91 -0.65
N ALA A 14 -10.75 14.30 -1.50
CA ALA A 14 -11.04 14.80 -2.83
C ALA A 14 -12.48 15.33 -2.92
N ASP A 15 -12.65 16.33 -3.76
CA ASP A 15 -13.98 16.66 -4.26
C ASP A 15 -14.30 15.63 -5.37
N PRO A 16 -15.49 15.00 -5.37
CA PRO A 16 -15.88 14.11 -6.44
C PRO A 16 -15.88 14.85 -7.78
N THR A 17 -14.97 14.46 -8.66
CA THR A 17 -14.81 15.11 -9.97
C THR A 17 -15.73 14.53 -11.05
N ASN A 18 -16.22 13.31 -10.86
CA ASN A 18 -17.11 12.66 -11.80
C ASN A 18 -18.57 12.91 -11.43
N GLU A 19 -19.20 13.86 -12.11
CA GLU A 19 -20.61 14.19 -11.87
C GLU A 19 -21.58 13.04 -12.17
N LYS A 20 -21.18 12.08 -13.03
CA LYS A 20 -21.99 10.93 -13.39
C LYS A 20 -21.85 9.75 -12.42
N SER A 21 -20.88 9.77 -11.50
CA SER A 21 -20.72 8.70 -10.53
C SER A 21 -21.91 8.62 -9.58
N ILE A 22 -22.37 7.41 -9.29
CA ILE A 22 -23.49 7.18 -8.36
C ILE A 22 -23.03 7.49 -6.93
N VAL A 23 -21.87 6.99 -6.53
CA VAL A 23 -21.27 7.28 -5.22
C VAL A 23 -20.44 8.57 -5.34
N LYS A 24 -20.55 9.45 -4.35
CA LYS A 24 -19.77 10.68 -4.27
C LYS A 24 -18.76 10.55 -3.11
N PRO A 25 -17.71 9.76 -3.28
CA PRO A 25 -16.71 9.57 -2.23
C PRO A 25 -15.82 10.81 -2.11
N TYR A 26 -15.35 11.08 -0.91
CA TYR A 26 -14.36 12.14 -0.65
C TYR A 26 -13.05 11.60 -0.10
N VAL A 27 -13.01 10.32 0.28
CA VAL A 27 -11.80 9.65 0.76
C VAL A 27 -11.91 8.13 0.60
N LEU A 28 -10.80 7.48 0.24
CA LEU A 28 -10.62 6.04 0.42
C LEU A 28 -10.20 5.82 1.88
N SER A 29 -11.13 5.35 2.72
CA SER A 29 -10.97 5.37 4.18
C SER A 29 -10.19 4.18 4.74
N HIS A 30 -10.47 2.97 4.25
CA HIS A 30 -9.87 1.75 4.80
C HIS A 30 -9.90 0.57 3.83
N GLY A 31 -9.02 -0.40 4.11
CA GLY A 31 -9.07 -1.75 3.61
C GLY A 31 -9.26 -2.75 4.75
N THR A 32 -9.35 -4.02 4.42
CA THR A 32 -9.46 -5.11 5.41
C THR A 32 -8.54 -6.24 5.00
N MET A 33 -7.90 -6.86 6.00
CA MET A 33 -7.09 -8.07 5.84
C MET A 33 -7.40 -9.05 6.96
N GLU A 34 -7.13 -10.33 6.71
CA GLU A 34 -7.31 -11.39 7.69
C GLU A 34 -6.02 -11.70 8.44
N CYS A 35 -6.12 -12.22 9.65
CA CYS A 35 -4.98 -12.73 10.40
C CYS A 35 -5.33 -13.95 11.24
N TYR A 36 -4.31 -14.77 11.52
CA TYR A 36 -4.45 -15.93 12.42
C TYR A 36 -4.61 -15.49 13.88
N SER A 37 -3.87 -14.49 14.30
CA SER A 37 -3.87 -14.00 15.68
C SER A 37 -3.47 -12.54 15.73
N LEU A 38 -4.36 -11.70 16.25
CA LEU A 38 -4.08 -10.26 16.45
C LEU A 38 -2.84 -10.01 17.30
N LYS A 39 -2.54 -10.88 18.25
CA LYS A 39 -1.36 -10.74 19.11
C LYS A 39 -0.06 -10.89 18.33
N GLU A 40 0.02 -11.93 17.48
CA GLU A 40 1.22 -12.22 16.70
C GLU A 40 1.38 -11.22 15.55
N SER A 41 0.29 -10.93 14.86
CA SER A 41 0.26 -9.97 13.74
C SER A 41 0.59 -8.56 14.19
N ARG A 42 0.09 -8.13 15.36
CA ARG A 42 0.42 -6.84 15.95
C ARG A 42 1.92 -6.68 16.18
N LYS A 43 2.57 -7.74 16.68
CA LYS A 43 4.02 -7.73 16.89
C LYS A 43 4.77 -7.50 15.58
N PHE A 44 4.38 -8.17 14.50
CA PHE A 44 4.97 -7.95 13.18
C PHE A 44 4.71 -6.52 12.67
N TYR A 45 3.49 -6.03 12.75
CA TYR A 45 3.14 -4.70 12.24
C TYR A 45 3.82 -3.57 13.02
N GLU A 46 3.90 -3.66 14.35
CA GLU A 46 4.53 -2.63 15.17
C GLU A 46 6.07 -2.72 15.17
N GLU A 47 6.63 -3.92 15.39
CA GLU A 47 8.08 -4.07 15.58
C GLU A 47 8.86 -4.16 14.25
N PHE A 48 8.28 -4.75 13.21
CA PHE A 48 8.97 -4.95 11.93
C PHE A 48 8.58 -3.89 10.91
N LEU A 49 7.28 -3.66 10.68
CA LEU A 49 6.80 -2.67 9.70
C LEU A 49 6.75 -1.23 10.24
N GLY A 50 6.83 -1.03 11.55
CA GLY A 50 6.77 0.29 12.17
C GLY A 50 5.40 0.96 12.10
N LEU A 51 4.33 0.19 11.98
CA LEU A 51 2.96 0.68 11.88
C LEU A 51 2.34 0.92 13.26
N GLU A 52 1.36 1.80 13.33
CA GLU A 52 0.56 2.01 14.53
C GLU A 52 -0.61 1.03 14.56
N CYS A 53 -0.82 0.35 15.69
CA CYS A 53 -1.90 -0.60 15.88
C CYS A 53 -2.79 -0.24 17.06
N VAL A 54 -4.10 -0.20 16.84
CA VAL A 54 -5.09 0.05 17.90
C VAL A 54 -6.20 -1.00 17.82
N ARG A 55 -6.43 -1.69 18.93
CA ARG A 55 -7.57 -2.61 19.04
C ARG A 55 -8.86 -1.83 19.23
N HIS A 56 -9.82 -2.01 18.34
CA HIS A 56 -11.10 -1.31 18.39
C HIS A 56 -12.31 -2.27 18.59
N ALA A 57 -12.12 -3.58 18.41
CA ALA A 57 -13.13 -4.61 18.62
C ALA A 57 -12.47 -5.92 19.07
N LYS A 58 -13.28 -6.88 19.57
CA LYS A 58 -12.74 -8.18 19.99
C LYS A 58 -11.98 -8.89 18.87
N PRO A 59 -12.53 -9.07 17.65
CA PRO A 59 -11.85 -9.78 16.57
C PRO A 59 -10.98 -8.88 15.68
N ALA A 60 -10.85 -7.57 15.97
CA ALA A 60 -10.24 -6.66 15.02
C ALA A 60 -9.36 -5.57 15.65
N MET A 61 -8.33 -5.17 14.92
CA MET A 61 -7.53 -3.98 15.20
C MET A 61 -7.36 -3.15 13.94
N VAL A 62 -7.18 -1.86 14.13
CA VAL A 62 -6.82 -0.91 13.08
C VAL A 62 -5.30 -0.78 13.02
N VAL A 63 -4.76 -0.82 11.81
CA VAL A 63 -3.35 -0.67 11.50
C VAL A 63 -3.19 0.51 10.56
N ARG A 64 -2.26 1.43 10.80
CA ARG A 64 -2.05 2.59 9.93
C ARG A 64 -0.59 3.03 9.85
N CYS A 65 -0.30 3.74 8.74
CA CYS A 65 0.86 4.60 8.58
C CYS A 65 0.34 5.92 8.00
N GLY A 66 0.47 7.03 8.75
CA GLY A 66 -0.12 8.31 8.33
C GLY A 66 -1.57 8.53 8.80
N LEU A 67 -2.32 9.45 8.16
CA LEU A 67 -3.50 10.06 8.77
C LEU A 67 -4.86 9.68 8.18
N LYS A 68 -4.96 9.27 6.93
CA LYS A 68 -6.27 9.19 6.26
C LYS A 68 -6.71 7.78 5.86
N PHE A 69 -5.78 6.88 5.71
CA PHE A 69 -6.06 5.50 5.36
C PHE A 69 -5.63 4.56 6.48
N HIS A 70 -6.39 3.51 6.70
CA HIS A 70 -6.03 2.44 7.63
C HIS A 70 -6.45 1.07 7.10
N ILE A 71 -5.88 0.03 7.67
CA ILE A 71 -6.26 -1.34 7.39
C ILE A 71 -6.90 -1.93 8.65
N VAL A 72 -8.00 -2.62 8.49
CA VAL A 72 -8.63 -3.38 9.57
C VAL A 72 -8.13 -4.82 9.49
N ALA A 73 -7.29 -5.23 10.44
CA ALA A 73 -6.89 -6.63 10.59
C ALA A 73 -7.94 -7.38 11.42
N VAL A 74 -8.50 -8.44 10.87
CA VAL A 74 -9.55 -9.26 11.51
C VAL A 74 -9.02 -10.64 11.84
N GLU A 75 -9.09 -11.03 13.11
CA GLU A 75 -8.71 -12.37 13.57
C GLU A 75 -9.77 -13.38 13.15
N VAL A 76 -9.40 -14.25 12.22
CA VAL A 76 -10.25 -15.36 11.72
C VAL A 76 -9.67 -16.73 12.08
N GLY A 77 -8.55 -16.77 12.79
CA GLY A 77 -7.88 -18.00 13.19
C GLY A 77 -7.53 -18.86 11.98
N GLY A 78 -7.81 -20.14 12.04
CA GLY A 78 -7.50 -21.09 10.96
C GLY A 78 -8.26 -20.88 9.65
N ALA A 79 -9.18 -19.91 9.57
CA ALA A 79 -9.95 -19.60 8.37
C ALA A 79 -9.30 -18.51 7.47
N VAL A 80 -8.03 -18.16 7.72
CA VAL A 80 -7.30 -17.22 6.86
C VAL A 80 -7.28 -17.70 5.42
N HIS A 81 -7.59 -16.80 4.49
CA HIS A 81 -7.48 -17.03 3.05
C HIS A 81 -6.18 -16.45 2.52
N PRO A 82 -5.22 -17.30 2.10
CA PRO A 82 -3.96 -16.82 1.54
C PRO A 82 -4.16 -15.89 0.36
N GLN A 83 -3.48 -14.75 0.39
CA GLN A 83 -3.45 -13.81 -0.72
C GLN A 83 -2.30 -14.15 -1.67
N ASN A 84 -2.34 -13.63 -2.89
CA ASN A 84 -1.21 -13.66 -3.80
C ASN A 84 -0.53 -12.29 -3.87
N VAL A 85 0.68 -12.24 -4.44
CA VAL A 85 1.49 -11.02 -4.50
C VAL A 85 0.82 -9.85 -5.23
N LEU A 86 -0.15 -10.08 -6.11
CA LEU A 86 -0.90 -9.01 -6.78
C LEU A 86 -1.91 -8.31 -5.85
N ASN A 87 -2.16 -8.89 -4.68
CA ASN A 87 -3.03 -8.32 -3.66
C ASN A 87 -2.18 -7.96 -2.44
N HIS A 88 -1.47 -6.83 -2.52
CA HIS A 88 -0.49 -6.38 -1.53
C HIS A 88 -0.76 -4.97 -1.03
N TRP A 89 -0.12 -4.63 0.07
CA TRP A 89 -0.08 -3.31 0.67
C TRP A 89 1.29 -2.68 0.47
N GLY A 90 1.34 -1.45 -0.05
CA GLY A 90 2.58 -0.72 -0.28
C GLY A 90 2.97 0.16 0.91
N LEU A 91 4.27 0.20 1.22
CA LEU A 91 4.89 1.10 2.19
C LEU A 91 6.07 1.81 1.55
N ASP A 92 6.00 3.13 1.46
CA ASP A 92 7.09 3.95 0.96
C ASP A 92 8.16 4.15 2.03
N VAL A 93 9.42 4.00 1.63
CA VAL A 93 10.60 4.32 2.45
C VAL A 93 11.47 5.39 1.78
N GLY A 94 12.31 6.04 2.57
CA GLY A 94 12.99 7.27 2.19
C GLY A 94 14.05 7.14 1.10
N SER A 95 14.59 5.93 0.82
CA SER A 95 15.62 5.73 -0.18
C SER A 95 15.74 4.27 -0.64
N LYS A 96 16.47 4.03 -1.74
CA LYS A 96 16.81 2.69 -2.23
C LYS A 96 17.67 1.91 -1.22
N GLU A 97 18.56 2.58 -0.55
CA GLU A 97 19.41 1.99 0.50
C GLU A 97 18.57 1.50 1.68
N GLU A 98 17.46 2.19 1.97
CA GLU A 98 16.51 1.77 3.00
C GLU A 98 15.74 0.53 2.55
N VAL A 99 15.33 0.43 1.28
CA VAL A 99 14.75 -0.79 0.70
C VAL A 99 15.70 -1.97 0.87
N ASP A 100 16.98 -1.79 0.48
CA ASP A 100 18.01 -2.83 0.60
C ASP A 100 18.26 -3.22 2.06
N ARG A 101 18.26 -2.26 2.97
CA ARG A 101 18.41 -2.52 4.41
C ARG A 101 17.24 -3.35 4.92
N VAL A 102 16.01 -2.94 4.64
CA VAL A 102 14.81 -3.66 5.10
C VAL A 102 14.72 -5.05 4.49
N HIS A 103 15.13 -5.24 3.23
CA HIS A 103 15.20 -6.55 2.61
C HIS A 103 16.15 -7.51 3.36
N LYS A 104 17.34 -7.04 3.74
CA LYS A 104 18.30 -7.82 4.56
C LYS A 104 17.72 -8.14 5.94
N GLU A 105 17.08 -7.17 6.58
CA GLU A 105 16.42 -7.38 7.88
C GLU A 105 15.26 -8.37 7.78
N ALA A 106 14.50 -8.34 6.70
CA ALA A 106 13.41 -9.30 6.47
C ALA A 106 13.95 -10.75 6.40
N ILE A 107 15.07 -10.95 5.72
CA ILE A 107 15.74 -12.26 5.65
C ILE A 107 16.31 -12.65 7.02
N ALA A 108 17.03 -11.74 7.70
CA ALA A 108 17.70 -12.00 8.97
C ALA A 108 16.71 -12.31 10.11
N HIS A 109 15.54 -11.69 10.07
CA HIS A 109 14.51 -11.83 11.10
C HIS A 109 13.31 -12.66 10.69
N LYS A 110 13.43 -13.40 9.58
CA LYS A 110 12.36 -14.23 9.01
C LYS A 110 11.69 -15.12 10.05
N GLU A 111 12.47 -15.86 10.82
CA GLU A 111 11.96 -16.77 11.86
C GLU A 111 11.31 -16.00 13.02
N LYS A 112 11.93 -14.90 13.48
CA LYS A 112 11.42 -14.10 14.61
C LYS A 112 10.01 -13.58 14.35
N TYR A 113 9.74 -13.11 13.13
CA TYR A 113 8.46 -12.53 12.74
C TYR A 113 7.59 -13.47 11.91
N LYS A 114 8.04 -14.72 11.71
CA LYS A 114 7.32 -15.73 10.93
C LYS A 114 7.01 -15.27 9.50
N ILE A 115 7.90 -14.47 8.92
CA ILE A 115 7.80 -14.06 7.50
C ILE A 115 7.89 -15.32 6.65
N ARG A 116 6.93 -15.53 5.76
CA ARG A 116 6.82 -16.74 4.95
C ARG A 116 7.73 -16.70 3.75
N GLN A 117 7.73 -15.57 3.06
CA GLN A 117 8.52 -15.38 1.86
C GLN A 117 9.08 -13.96 1.79
N VAL A 118 10.27 -13.81 1.21
CA VAL A 118 10.88 -12.53 0.84
C VAL A 118 11.33 -12.67 -0.60
N LEU A 119 10.82 -11.84 -1.49
CA LEU A 119 11.19 -11.83 -2.90
C LEU A 119 12.43 -10.97 -3.13
N PRO A 120 13.19 -11.19 -4.22
CA PRO A 120 14.31 -10.33 -4.58
C PRO A 120 13.89 -8.87 -4.77
N VAL A 121 14.84 -7.97 -4.53
CA VAL A 121 14.66 -6.55 -4.87
C VAL A 121 14.65 -6.39 -6.38
N VAL A 122 13.73 -5.57 -6.88
CA VAL A 122 13.54 -5.30 -8.31
C VAL A 122 13.34 -3.80 -8.55
N MET A 123 13.59 -3.39 -9.81
CA MET A 123 13.16 -2.11 -10.33
C MET A 123 12.05 -2.35 -11.34
N GLN A 124 10.86 -1.87 -11.06
CA GLN A 124 9.72 -2.01 -11.97
C GLN A 124 8.78 -0.81 -11.84
N HIS A 125 8.17 -0.39 -12.93
CA HIS A 125 7.20 0.73 -12.97
C HIS A 125 7.73 2.03 -12.34
N GLY A 126 9.05 2.28 -12.45
CA GLY A 126 9.71 3.43 -11.83
C GLY A 126 9.93 3.33 -10.32
N VAL A 127 9.61 2.19 -9.73
CA VAL A 127 9.70 1.93 -8.30
C VAL A 127 10.80 0.91 -8.00
N TYR A 128 11.63 1.19 -6.99
CA TYR A 128 12.62 0.26 -6.46
C TYR A 128 12.05 -0.42 -5.23
N SER A 129 11.77 -1.72 -5.30
CA SER A 129 11.00 -2.40 -4.27
C SER A 129 11.33 -3.87 -4.11
N PHE A 130 10.83 -4.46 -3.04
CA PHE A 130 10.69 -5.91 -2.88
C PHE A 130 9.36 -6.24 -2.19
N TYR A 131 8.95 -7.49 -2.33
CA TYR A 131 7.74 -8.00 -1.71
C TYR A 131 8.08 -9.03 -0.62
N LEU A 132 7.29 -9.05 0.42
CA LEU A 132 7.32 -10.11 1.43
C LEU A 132 5.92 -10.60 1.77
N GLU A 133 5.82 -11.88 2.10
CA GLU A 133 4.61 -12.52 2.64
C GLU A 133 4.74 -12.62 4.15
N ASP A 134 3.78 -12.04 4.86
CA ASP A 134 3.76 -12.06 6.31
C ASP A 134 3.27 -13.40 6.89
N LEU A 135 3.17 -13.48 8.21
CA LEU A 135 2.73 -14.68 8.94
C LEU A 135 1.29 -15.09 8.60
N ASP A 136 0.47 -14.15 8.14
CA ASP A 136 -0.95 -14.31 7.88
C ASP A 136 -1.28 -14.46 6.39
N HIS A 137 -0.27 -14.63 5.54
CA HIS A 137 -0.37 -14.68 4.08
C HIS A 137 -0.81 -13.36 3.45
N ASN A 138 -0.67 -12.23 4.12
CA ASN A 138 -0.78 -10.94 3.48
C ASN A 138 0.54 -10.55 2.85
N TRP A 139 0.48 -9.85 1.73
CA TRP A 139 1.65 -9.39 1.02
C TRP A 139 1.89 -7.91 1.26
N TRP A 140 3.17 -7.56 1.39
CA TRP A 140 3.65 -6.20 1.61
C TRP A 140 4.71 -5.87 0.57
N GLU A 141 4.59 -4.72 -0.06
CA GLU A 141 5.64 -4.12 -0.88
C GLU A 141 6.34 -3.04 -0.08
N ILE A 142 7.66 -3.15 0.05
CA ILE A 142 8.50 -2.10 0.62
C ILE A 142 9.19 -1.43 -0.56
N GLN A 143 8.86 -0.16 -0.77
CA GLN A 143 9.24 0.54 -1.99
C GLN A 143 9.88 1.90 -1.75
N HIS A 144 10.62 2.36 -2.73
CA HIS A 144 11.09 3.73 -2.85
C HIS A 144 10.74 4.26 -4.24
N TYR A 145 10.04 5.38 -4.27
CA TYR A 145 9.79 6.21 -5.43
C TYR A 145 10.40 7.59 -5.20
N PRO A 146 11.13 8.20 -6.16
CA PRO A 146 11.88 9.45 -5.96
C PRO A 146 11.00 10.72 -6.04
N GLY A 147 9.74 10.65 -5.69
CA GLY A 147 8.78 11.74 -5.74
C GLY A 147 7.54 11.45 -4.93
N PHE A 148 6.42 11.93 -5.37
CA PHE A 148 5.09 11.58 -4.87
C PHE A 148 4.38 10.76 -5.94
N GLN A 149 4.53 9.44 -5.88
CA GLN A 149 4.03 8.54 -6.91
C GLN A 149 2.55 8.75 -7.24
N ASN A 150 1.73 9.02 -6.23
CA ASN A 150 0.31 9.24 -6.41
C ASN A 150 0.04 10.47 -7.28
N GLU A 151 0.64 11.61 -6.94
CA GLU A 151 0.49 12.87 -7.68
C GLU A 151 1.04 12.73 -9.08
N ASP A 152 2.24 12.17 -9.23
CA ASP A 152 2.90 11.98 -10.52
C ASP A 152 2.07 11.10 -11.47
N LEU A 153 1.44 10.04 -10.94
CA LEU A 153 0.58 9.16 -11.74
C LEU A 153 -0.70 9.86 -12.19
N PHE A 154 -1.37 10.57 -11.29
CA PHE A 154 -2.64 11.21 -11.59
C PHE A 154 -2.49 12.50 -12.40
N ASP A 155 -1.45 13.27 -12.18
CA ASP A 155 -1.12 14.45 -12.99
C ASP A 155 -0.80 14.06 -14.43
N PHE A 156 -0.13 12.92 -14.59
CA PHE A 156 0.19 12.38 -15.91
C PHE A 156 -1.04 11.77 -16.61
N GLY A 157 -1.84 11.00 -15.88
CA GLY A 157 -2.97 10.23 -16.39
C GLY A 157 -2.57 8.89 -17.02
N ASP A 158 -3.41 8.38 -17.91
CA ASP A 158 -3.26 7.05 -18.48
C ASP A 158 -1.97 6.86 -19.29
N ARG A 159 -1.27 5.76 -19.02
CA ARG A 159 -0.07 5.30 -19.74
C ARG A 159 0.07 3.79 -19.65
N PHE A 160 0.78 3.18 -20.62
CA PHE A 160 0.94 1.73 -20.64
C PHE A 160 2.05 1.24 -19.71
N SER A 161 3.18 1.94 -19.66
CA SER A 161 4.32 1.57 -18.84
C SER A 161 5.12 2.79 -18.43
N MET A 162 5.72 2.72 -17.24
CA MET A 162 6.69 3.68 -16.77
C MET A 162 8.12 3.30 -17.18
N ASP A 163 8.32 2.08 -17.68
CA ASP A 163 9.64 1.50 -17.95
C ASP A 163 10.06 1.60 -19.42
N ASP A 164 9.14 1.89 -20.34
CA ASP A 164 9.35 1.75 -21.80
C ASP A 164 10.19 2.83 -22.43
N GLY A 165 10.51 3.92 -21.72
CA GLY A 165 11.17 5.08 -22.31
C GLY A 165 10.41 5.71 -23.47
N ALA A 166 9.19 5.25 -23.77
CA ALA A 166 8.31 5.83 -24.76
C ALA A 166 7.81 7.20 -24.30
N GLU A 167 7.74 8.15 -25.23
CA GLU A 167 7.22 9.47 -24.92
C GLU A 167 5.76 9.35 -24.47
N VAL A 168 5.55 9.93 -23.32
CA VAL A 168 4.33 9.92 -22.55
C VAL A 168 3.09 10.37 -23.34
N GLY A 169 3.26 11.30 -24.28
CA GLY A 169 2.16 11.73 -25.17
C GLY A 169 1.66 10.66 -26.13
N GLU A 170 2.55 9.83 -26.66
CA GLU A 170 2.19 8.75 -27.59
C GLU A 170 1.37 7.64 -26.90
N LEU A 171 1.72 7.30 -25.65
CA LEU A 171 0.99 6.29 -24.88
C LEU A 171 -0.43 6.74 -24.53
N LYS A 172 -0.65 8.01 -24.23
CA LYS A 172 -1.99 8.56 -24.02
C LYS A 172 -2.87 8.44 -25.25
N GLU A 173 -2.33 8.76 -26.42
CA GLU A 173 -3.08 8.66 -27.67
C GLU A 173 -3.48 7.22 -28.00
N LEU A 174 -2.59 6.26 -27.77
CA LEU A 174 -2.85 4.84 -27.99
C LEU A 174 -3.95 4.29 -27.07
N ASN A 175 -3.94 4.71 -25.81
CA ASN A 175 -4.92 4.27 -24.83
C ASN A 175 -6.33 4.78 -25.16
N ILE A 176 -6.45 6.00 -25.62
CA ILE A 176 -7.74 6.58 -26.06
C ILE A 176 -8.32 5.84 -27.27
N LYS A 177 -7.46 5.37 -28.18
CA LYS A 177 -7.90 4.64 -29.39
C LYS A 177 -8.30 3.19 -29.13
N SER A 178 -7.82 2.57 -28.06
CA SER A 178 -8.15 1.18 -27.72
C SER A 178 -9.47 1.02 -26.96
N THR A 179 -10.07 2.12 -26.51
CA THR A 179 -11.34 2.13 -25.76
C THR A 179 -12.54 2.61 -26.58
N ALA A 180 -12.37 2.83 -27.89
CA ALA A 180 -13.43 3.26 -28.81
C ALA A 180 -14.04 2.08 -29.57
#